data_93cb215416dbfed147d20d681deb75a3
#
_entry.id   93cb215416dbfed147d20d681deb75a3
#
_cell.length_a   1.000
_cell.length_b   1.000
_cell.length_c   1.000
_cell.angle_alpha   90.00
_cell.angle_beta   90.00
_cell.angle_gamma   90.00
#
_symmetry.space_group_name_H-M   'P 1'
#
loop_
_entity.id
_entity.type
_entity.pdbx_description
1 polymer ?
#
loop_
_entity_poly.entity_id
_entity_poly.type
_entity_poly.pdbx_seq_one_letter_code
_entity_poly.pdbx_strand_id
1 'polypeptide(L)'
;SQFKTMYFTDLKISGIEDMTSMFENCPGLYHLDMSEMSTGTLTSIKDIFKDSNALSKLILPKVFNTSKITDMSYLFANKSSLVWLIGFKRIDASSAVNMSHMFDNCAQYFIFAIEGEGVFDNFNTSKVEDMSYMFANAGGGGLYNGAPFPLKLITSSVKNMEGMFKGWNAKIDISSFNFGNVENMSKMFMDGCEDSCVGNERHSAVEKIKFPESGIIAPKLTTIEKIFAYNKTMKDFTLPISAPKLLNANYAFAYLRGANKVDLSSMYVPNLENMEYMFTYVGKYEYLTEFKLFTHPLQNIKTLKHAFDNMYVRHCLDKTLDLSNFNVSKVTDFSHLFDTFY
;
A
#
# COMPACT_ATOMS: atom_id res chain seq x y z
N SER A 1 -8.40 -11.79 -35.07
CA SER A 1 -8.43 -10.38 -35.47
C SER A 1 -8.12 -9.52 -34.26
N GLN A 2 -7.04 -8.77 -34.34
CA GLN A 2 -6.63 -7.92 -33.21
C GLN A 2 -7.09 -6.51 -33.50
N PHE A 3 -8.28 -6.16 -33.02
CA PHE A 3 -8.67 -4.76 -32.95
C PHE A 3 -7.78 -4.06 -31.94
N LYS A 4 -6.93 -3.13 -32.42
CA LYS A 4 -6.03 -2.35 -31.56
C LYS A 4 -6.69 -1.11 -30.99
N THR A 5 -7.71 -0.62 -31.64
CA THR A 5 -8.39 0.62 -31.29
C THR A 5 -9.88 0.46 -31.45
N MET A 6 -10.66 0.93 -30.48
CA MET A 6 -12.11 0.93 -30.51
C MET A 6 -12.63 2.33 -30.17
N TYR A 7 -13.51 2.84 -31.02
CA TYR A 7 -14.21 4.11 -30.84
C TYR A 7 -15.72 3.87 -30.90
N PHE A 8 -16.45 4.55 -30.05
CA PHE A 8 -17.92 4.54 -30.04
C PHE A 8 -18.47 5.85 -30.63
N THR A 9 -17.78 6.42 -31.63
CA THR A 9 -18.22 7.60 -32.34
C THR A 9 -19.50 7.30 -33.14
N ASP A 10 -20.42 8.26 -33.14
CA ASP A 10 -21.73 8.18 -33.86
C ASP A 10 -22.72 7.11 -33.33
N LEU A 11 -22.32 6.31 -32.34
CA LEU A 11 -23.23 5.39 -31.65
C LEU A 11 -23.91 6.15 -30.49
N LYS A 12 -25.18 6.52 -30.66
CA LYS A 12 -25.98 7.13 -29.58
C LYS A 12 -26.34 6.09 -28.53
N ILE A 13 -25.33 5.62 -27.79
CA ILE A 13 -25.52 4.67 -26.70
C ILE A 13 -25.88 5.46 -25.44
N SER A 14 -27.07 5.22 -24.92
CA SER A 14 -27.56 5.87 -23.69
C SER A 14 -28.33 4.91 -22.81
N GLY A 15 -28.35 5.18 -21.49
CA GLY A 15 -29.13 4.43 -20.53
C GLY A 15 -28.57 3.04 -20.20
N ILE A 16 -27.28 2.80 -20.40
CA ILE A 16 -26.63 1.54 -20.00
C ILE A 16 -26.69 1.43 -18.48
N GLU A 17 -27.18 0.31 -17.94
CA GLU A 17 -27.30 0.03 -16.51
C GLU A 17 -26.33 -1.06 -16.02
N ASP A 18 -25.78 -1.87 -16.93
CA ASP A 18 -24.82 -2.92 -16.62
C ASP A 18 -23.70 -2.95 -17.67
N MET A 19 -22.45 -2.89 -17.19
CA MET A 19 -21.23 -2.96 -18.01
C MET A 19 -20.34 -4.13 -17.58
N THR A 20 -20.91 -5.14 -16.90
CA THR A 20 -20.16 -6.33 -16.47
C THR A 20 -19.44 -6.96 -17.66
N SER A 21 -18.13 -7.20 -17.50
CA SER A 21 -17.28 -7.88 -18.50
C SER A 21 -17.29 -7.27 -19.91
N MET A 22 -17.76 -6.04 -20.09
CA MET A 22 -17.98 -5.46 -21.43
C MET A 22 -16.71 -5.46 -22.32
N PHE A 23 -15.54 -5.31 -21.72
CA PHE A 23 -14.24 -5.35 -22.40
C PHE A 23 -13.29 -6.36 -21.74
N GLU A 24 -13.85 -7.41 -21.13
CA GLU A 24 -13.06 -8.51 -20.57
C GLU A 24 -12.31 -9.26 -21.67
N ASN A 25 -11.08 -9.69 -21.38
CA ASN A 25 -10.26 -10.54 -22.26
C ASN A 25 -10.08 -9.95 -23.68
N CYS A 26 -9.79 -8.65 -23.76
CA CYS A 26 -9.41 -7.98 -25.00
C CYS A 26 -7.90 -7.69 -25.06
N PRO A 27 -7.01 -8.69 -25.12
CA PRO A 27 -5.57 -8.54 -24.92
C PRO A 27 -4.88 -7.70 -25.99
N GLY A 28 -5.51 -7.52 -27.14
CA GLY A 28 -4.99 -6.69 -28.26
C GLY A 28 -5.52 -5.25 -28.27
N LEU A 29 -6.41 -4.90 -27.33
CA LEU A 29 -7.03 -3.58 -27.31
C LEU A 29 -6.09 -2.55 -26.65
N TYR A 30 -5.57 -1.60 -27.46
CA TYR A 30 -4.65 -0.55 -27.01
C TYR A 30 -5.37 0.75 -26.65
N HIS A 31 -6.32 1.17 -27.48
CA HIS A 31 -7.06 2.41 -27.29
C HIS A 31 -8.56 2.12 -27.22
N LEU A 32 -9.20 2.59 -26.16
CA LEU A 32 -10.64 2.51 -26.00
C LEU A 32 -11.18 3.91 -25.71
N ASP A 33 -12.02 4.41 -26.59
CA ASP A 33 -12.70 5.69 -26.44
C ASP A 33 -14.20 5.48 -26.31
N MET A 34 -14.72 5.74 -25.10
CA MET A 34 -16.13 5.65 -24.75
C MET A 34 -16.75 7.05 -24.53
N SER A 35 -16.07 8.14 -24.97
CA SER A 35 -16.48 9.51 -24.65
C SER A 35 -17.89 9.86 -25.14
N GLU A 36 -18.36 9.25 -26.23
CA GLU A 36 -19.72 9.46 -26.76
C GLU A 36 -20.79 8.59 -26.09
N MET A 37 -20.39 7.69 -25.20
CA MET A 37 -21.34 6.88 -24.42
C MET A 37 -21.91 7.69 -23.26
N SER A 38 -23.15 7.40 -22.93
CA SER A 38 -23.84 7.93 -21.74
C SER A 38 -24.50 6.79 -21.00
N THR A 39 -24.11 6.55 -19.75
CA THR A 39 -24.74 5.52 -18.94
C THR A 39 -25.99 6.04 -18.25
N GLY A 40 -26.96 5.12 -18.01
CA GLY A 40 -27.93 5.31 -16.95
C GLY A 40 -27.28 5.14 -15.57
N THR A 41 -28.08 4.87 -14.56
CA THR A 41 -27.52 4.50 -13.24
C THR A 41 -26.99 3.08 -13.31
N LEU A 42 -25.66 2.97 -13.28
CA LEU A 42 -25.00 1.66 -13.35
C LEU A 42 -25.24 0.85 -12.07
N THR A 43 -25.57 -0.41 -12.26
CA THR A 43 -25.71 -1.42 -11.20
C THR A 43 -24.49 -2.33 -11.08
N SER A 44 -23.71 -2.45 -12.17
CA SER A 44 -22.48 -3.24 -12.19
C SER A 44 -21.46 -2.68 -13.20
N ILE A 45 -20.20 -2.70 -12.79
CA ILE A 45 -19.01 -2.49 -13.63
C ILE A 45 -18.00 -3.62 -13.40
N LYS A 46 -18.46 -4.74 -12.83
CA LYS A 46 -17.61 -5.87 -12.47
C LYS A 46 -16.85 -6.38 -13.70
N ASP A 47 -15.54 -6.62 -13.52
CA ASP A 47 -14.66 -7.21 -14.55
C ASP A 47 -14.64 -6.42 -15.89
N ILE A 48 -15.11 -5.17 -15.91
CA ILE A 48 -15.32 -4.39 -17.15
C ILE A 48 -14.09 -4.35 -18.06
N PHE A 49 -12.86 -4.29 -17.51
CA PHE A 49 -11.59 -4.26 -18.26
C PHE A 49 -10.68 -5.45 -17.90
N LYS A 50 -11.19 -6.47 -17.23
CA LYS A 50 -10.39 -7.61 -16.79
C LYS A 50 -9.66 -8.26 -17.97
N ASP A 51 -8.39 -8.63 -17.76
CA ASP A 51 -7.51 -9.27 -18.76
C ASP A 51 -7.31 -8.49 -20.07
N SER A 52 -7.69 -7.21 -20.11
CA SER A 52 -7.41 -6.29 -21.22
C SER A 52 -6.17 -5.43 -20.91
N ASN A 53 -5.02 -6.10 -20.72
CA ASN A 53 -3.82 -5.52 -20.14
C ASN A 53 -2.97 -4.68 -21.11
N ALA A 54 -3.28 -4.71 -22.41
CA ALA A 54 -2.61 -3.89 -23.42
C ALA A 54 -3.15 -2.45 -23.49
N LEU A 55 -4.24 -2.11 -22.78
CA LEU A 55 -4.79 -0.76 -22.80
C LEU A 55 -3.75 0.26 -22.40
N SER A 56 -3.44 1.19 -23.32
CA SER A 56 -2.53 2.32 -23.11
C SER A 56 -3.27 3.66 -23.01
N LYS A 57 -4.44 3.76 -23.63
CA LYS A 57 -5.32 4.92 -23.56
C LYS A 57 -6.77 4.48 -23.35
N LEU A 58 -7.39 5.02 -22.31
CA LEU A 58 -8.77 4.78 -21.94
C LEU A 58 -9.49 6.11 -21.72
N ILE A 59 -10.56 6.35 -22.45
CA ILE A 59 -11.44 7.50 -22.25
C ILE A 59 -12.79 6.98 -21.78
N LEU A 60 -13.14 7.34 -20.54
CA LEU A 60 -14.40 6.90 -19.91
C LEU A 60 -15.60 7.66 -20.50
N PRO A 61 -16.83 7.13 -20.35
CA PRO A 61 -18.06 7.74 -20.86
C PRO A 61 -18.20 9.21 -20.42
N LYS A 62 -18.77 10.05 -21.30
CA LYS A 62 -19.08 11.46 -21.00
C LYS A 62 -20.01 11.61 -19.81
N VAL A 63 -21.03 10.73 -19.71
CA VAL A 63 -21.84 10.54 -18.52
C VAL A 63 -21.57 9.12 -18.01
N PHE A 64 -20.93 9.02 -16.86
CA PHE A 64 -20.56 7.74 -16.26
C PHE A 64 -21.13 7.69 -14.82
N ASN A 65 -22.41 7.29 -14.73
CA ASN A 65 -23.14 7.31 -13.47
C ASN A 65 -22.85 6.05 -12.64
N THR A 66 -21.85 6.13 -11.77
CA THR A 66 -21.41 5.07 -10.86
C THR A 66 -21.95 5.24 -9.43
N SER A 67 -22.91 6.14 -9.22
CA SER A 67 -23.42 6.52 -7.90
C SER A 67 -24.05 5.38 -7.08
N LYS A 68 -24.36 4.24 -7.69
CA LYS A 68 -24.87 3.04 -7.00
C LYS A 68 -23.86 1.90 -6.91
N ILE A 69 -22.67 2.07 -7.48
CA ILE A 69 -21.64 1.04 -7.45
C ILE A 69 -21.04 0.96 -6.05
N THR A 70 -21.12 -0.21 -5.45
CA THR A 70 -20.55 -0.49 -4.11
C THR A 70 -19.22 -1.22 -4.19
N ASP A 71 -18.95 -1.92 -5.28
CA ASP A 71 -17.71 -2.65 -5.51
C ASP A 71 -16.99 -2.09 -6.77
N MET A 72 -15.85 -1.44 -6.52
CA MET A 72 -14.95 -0.89 -7.54
C MET A 72 -13.59 -1.62 -7.52
N SER A 73 -13.55 -2.81 -6.88
CA SER A 73 -12.32 -3.59 -6.82
C SER A 73 -11.83 -3.98 -8.22
N TYR A 74 -10.52 -4.02 -8.39
CA TYR A 74 -9.82 -4.37 -9.65
C TYR A 74 -10.19 -3.53 -10.88
N LEU A 75 -10.91 -2.40 -10.76
CA LEU A 75 -11.45 -1.64 -11.90
C LEU A 75 -10.39 -1.33 -12.96
N PHE A 76 -9.18 -0.95 -12.54
CA PHE A 76 -8.05 -0.65 -13.45
C PHE A 76 -6.84 -1.57 -13.18
N ALA A 77 -7.01 -2.67 -12.45
CA ALA A 77 -5.90 -3.55 -12.11
C ALA A 77 -5.20 -4.14 -13.34
N ASN A 78 -3.90 -4.41 -13.21
CA ASN A 78 -3.05 -5.01 -14.25
C ASN A 78 -2.96 -4.19 -15.55
N LYS A 79 -3.15 -2.87 -15.49
CA LYS A 79 -3.02 -1.98 -16.65
C LYS A 79 -1.61 -1.40 -16.73
N SER A 80 -0.60 -2.28 -16.82
CA SER A 80 0.83 -1.90 -16.85
C SER A 80 1.21 -1.02 -18.06
N SER A 81 0.38 -0.99 -19.11
CA SER A 81 0.57 -0.17 -20.30
C SER A 81 -0.26 1.12 -20.28
N LEU A 82 -1.16 1.31 -19.31
CA LEU A 82 -2.09 2.45 -19.30
C LEU A 82 -1.37 3.74 -18.88
N VAL A 83 -1.19 4.63 -19.83
CA VAL A 83 -0.55 5.95 -19.64
C VAL A 83 -1.52 7.12 -19.75
N TRP A 84 -2.73 6.89 -20.29
CA TRP A 84 -3.77 7.92 -20.45
C TRP A 84 -5.13 7.38 -19.97
N LEU A 85 -5.58 7.86 -18.81
CA LEU A 85 -6.95 7.64 -18.31
C LEU A 85 -7.66 8.99 -18.26
N ILE A 86 -8.63 9.19 -19.14
CA ILE A 86 -9.40 10.44 -19.26
C ILE A 86 -10.81 10.20 -18.74
N GLY A 87 -11.33 11.12 -17.94
CA GLY A 87 -12.68 11.03 -17.37
C GLY A 87 -12.74 10.36 -15.99
N PHE A 88 -11.62 10.12 -15.34
CA PHE A 88 -11.60 9.56 -13.99
C PHE A 88 -12.42 10.39 -12.99
N LYS A 89 -12.32 11.73 -13.07
CA LYS A 89 -13.09 12.66 -12.22
C LYS A 89 -14.63 12.53 -12.37
N ARG A 90 -15.11 11.76 -13.35
CA ARG A 90 -16.54 11.47 -13.56
C ARG A 90 -17.03 10.28 -12.73
N ILE A 91 -16.09 9.51 -12.13
CA ILE A 91 -16.44 8.37 -11.28
C ILE A 91 -16.98 8.92 -9.95
N ASP A 92 -18.25 8.62 -9.66
CA ASP A 92 -18.84 8.84 -8.35
C ASP A 92 -18.61 7.61 -7.48
N ALA A 93 -17.75 7.77 -6.47
CA ALA A 93 -17.38 6.72 -5.52
C ALA A 93 -18.19 6.77 -4.21
N SER A 94 -19.20 7.64 -4.12
CA SER A 94 -19.93 7.93 -2.87
C SER A 94 -20.69 6.74 -2.27
N SER A 95 -20.93 5.68 -3.05
CA SER A 95 -21.51 4.42 -2.56
C SER A 95 -20.51 3.27 -2.47
N ALA A 96 -19.27 3.46 -2.89
CA ALA A 96 -18.27 2.41 -2.88
C ALA A 96 -17.90 1.98 -1.44
N VAL A 97 -17.88 0.67 -1.24
CA VAL A 97 -17.48 0.00 0.01
C VAL A 97 -16.16 -0.75 -0.18
N ASN A 98 -15.95 -1.29 -1.37
CA ASN A 98 -14.75 -2.04 -1.74
C ASN A 98 -14.02 -1.36 -2.91
N MET A 99 -12.74 -1.01 -2.69
CA MET A 99 -11.81 -0.47 -3.69
C MET A 99 -10.50 -1.26 -3.71
N SER A 100 -10.51 -2.50 -3.19
CA SER A 100 -9.30 -3.33 -3.17
C SER A 100 -8.76 -3.53 -4.59
N HIS A 101 -7.43 -3.49 -4.73
CA HIS A 101 -6.73 -3.69 -6.00
C HIS A 101 -7.13 -2.75 -7.15
N MET A 102 -7.82 -1.63 -6.89
CA MET A 102 -8.38 -0.77 -7.95
C MET A 102 -7.33 -0.33 -8.99
N PHE A 103 -6.09 -0.09 -8.56
CA PHE A 103 -4.95 0.31 -9.42
C PHE A 103 -3.74 -0.63 -9.26
N ASP A 104 -3.94 -1.85 -8.73
CA ASP A 104 -2.86 -2.80 -8.54
C ASP A 104 -2.16 -3.10 -9.87
N ASN A 105 -0.82 -3.10 -9.84
CA ASN A 105 0.02 -3.39 -11.00
C ASN A 105 -0.30 -2.51 -12.23
N CYS A 106 -0.61 -1.23 -12.00
CA CYS A 106 -0.72 -0.23 -13.07
C CYS A 106 0.67 0.28 -13.48
N ALA A 107 0.74 0.99 -14.64
CA ALA A 107 1.98 1.60 -15.11
C ALA A 107 2.57 2.54 -14.04
N GLN A 108 3.90 2.56 -13.90
CA GLN A 108 4.62 3.40 -12.91
C GLN A 108 4.28 4.90 -12.98
N TYR A 109 3.81 5.38 -14.13
CA TYR A 109 3.44 6.78 -14.37
C TYR A 109 1.93 6.99 -14.39
N PHE A 110 1.16 5.93 -14.13
CA PHE A 110 -0.29 5.93 -14.31
C PHE A 110 -1.01 7.00 -13.49
N ILE A 111 -0.66 7.14 -12.21
CA ILE A 111 -1.30 8.11 -11.30
C ILE A 111 -1.11 9.56 -11.78
N PHE A 112 -0.07 9.86 -12.54
CA PHE A 112 0.18 11.19 -13.12
C PHE A 112 -0.53 11.40 -14.45
N ALA A 113 -0.84 10.33 -15.16
CA ALA A 113 -1.58 10.35 -16.41
C ALA A 113 -3.10 10.54 -16.19
N ILE A 114 -3.56 10.42 -14.92
CA ILE A 114 -4.94 10.69 -14.53
C ILE A 114 -5.11 12.21 -14.37
N GLU A 115 -5.55 12.91 -15.42
CA GLU A 115 -6.08 14.29 -15.42
C GLU A 115 -5.40 15.34 -14.49
N GLY A 116 -4.11 15.16 -14.15
CA GLY A 116 -3.29 16.15 -13.46
C GLY A 116 -3.44 16.19 -11.93
N GLU A 117 -2.98 17.31 -11.33
CA GLU A 117 -3.04 17.52 -9.87
C GLU A 117 -4.48 17.51 -9.34
N GLY A 118 -4.65 17.04 -8.11
CA GLY A 118 -5.95 17.03 -7.42
C GLY A 118 -6.96 16.04 -7.99
N VAL A 119 -6.51 14.99 -8.67
CA VAL A 119 -7.38 13.95 -9.25
C VAL A 119 -8.29 13.29 -8.20
N PHE A 120 -7.81 13.14 -6.96
CA PHE A 120 -8.57 12.57 -5.85
C PHE A 120 -9.28 13.61 -4.97
N ASP A 121 -9.19 14.92 -5.26
CA ASP A 121 -9.73 15.97 -4.37
C ASP A 121 -11.24 15.86 -4.16
N ASN A 122 -11.99 15.37 -5.15
CA ASN A 122 -13.43 15.17 -5.09
C ASN A 122 -13.84 13.69 -5.12
N PHE A 123 -12.87 12.78 -4.98
CA PHE A 123 -13.14 11.35 -5.01
C PHE A 123 -13.63 10.89 -3.63
N ASN A 124 -14.94 10.82 -3.46
CA ASN A 124 -15.58 10.55 -2.17
C ASN A 124 -15.43 9.07 -1.77
N THR A 125 -14.51 8.78 -0.87
CA THR A 125 -14.24 7.44 -0.34
C THR A 125 -14.77 7.23 1.09
N SER A 126 -15.72 8.06 1.53
CA SER A 126 -16.19 8.09 2.93
C SER A 126 -16.85 6.79 3.43
N LYS A 127 -17.37 5.96 2.52
CA LYS A 127 -17.97 4.66 2.85
C LYS A 127 -17.05 3.48 2.61
N VAL A 128 -15.87 3.69 2.05
CA VAL A 128 -14.96 2.59 1.70
C VAL A 128 -14.42 1.93 2.98
N GLU A 129 -14.61 0.62 3.06
CA GLU A 129 -14.12 -0.22 4.16
C GLU A 129 -12.86 -0.99 3.80
N ASP A 130 -12.69 -1.33 2.51
CA ASP A 130 -11.54 -2.08 2.01
C ASP A 130 -10.78 -1.30 0.92
N MET A 131 -9.52 -0.95 1.22
CA MET A 131 -8.55 -0.34 0.31
C MET A 131 -7.29 -1.23 0.16
N SER A 132 -7.41 -2.55 0.45
CA SER A 132 -6.27 -3.46 0.36
C SER A 132 -5.70 -3.49 -1.06
N TYR A 133 -4.38 -3.41 -1.17
CA TYR A 133 -3.63 -3.41 -2.43
C TYR A 133 -4.06 -2.35 -3.46
N MET A 134 -4.80 -1.31 -3.05
CA MET A 134 -5.40 -0.32 -3.98
C MET A 134 -4.37 0.31 -4.93
N PHE A 135 -3.14 0.53 -4.48
CA PHE A 135 -2.04 1.09 -5.26
C PHE A 135 -0.80 0.18 -5.27
N ALA A 136 -0.98 -1.12 -5.03
CA ALA A 136 0.14 -2.04 -5.03
C ALA A 136 0.82 -2.05 -6.41
N ASN A 137 2.16 -2.03 -6.42
CA ASN A 137 2.98 -2.03 -7.63
C ASN A 137 2.63 -0.92 -8.66
N ALA A 138 1.92 0.13 -8.24
CA ALA A 138 1.51 1.25 -9.08
C ALA A 138 2.40 2.49 -8.89
N GLY A 139 3.60 2.33 -8.33
CA GLY A 139 4.48 3.38 -7.87
C GLY A 139 4.83 4.41 -8.93
N GLY A 140 4.73 5.69 -8.57
CA GLY A 140 5.03 6.84 -9.39
C GLY A 140 6.51 7.20 -9.38
N GLY A 141 7.29 6.69 -10.33
CA GLY A 141 8.68 7.11 -10.51
C GLY A 141 8.79 8.61 -10.82
N GLY A 142 9.35 9.38 -9.88
CA GLY A 142 10.09 10.60 -10.21
C GLY A 142 9.37 11.87 -10.68
N LEU A 143 8.04 11.91 -10.86
CA LEU A 143 7.37 13.05 -11.53
C LEU A 143 6.97 14.22 -10.61
N TYR A 144 6.96 14.04 -9.28
CA TYR A 144 6.65 15.14 -8.35
C TYR A 144 7.88 15.94 -7.89
N ASN A 145 8.90 16.09 -8.73
CA ASN A 145 10.11 16.87 -8.40
C ASN A 145 10.66 16.55 -6.99
N GLY A 146 10.54 15.29 -6.57
CA GLY A 146 10.95 14.84 -5.25
C GLY A 146 9.97 15.14 -4.10
N ALA A 147 8.82 15.76 -4.35
CA ALA A 147 7.78 15.93 -3.33
C ALA A 147 6.96 14.64 -3.11
N PRO A 148 6.41 14.41 -1.90
CA PRO A 148 5.50 13.30 -1.67
C PRO A 148 4.22 13.42 -2.49
N PHE A 149 3.72 12.28 -3.02
CA PHE A 149 2.44 12.23 -3.70
C PHE A 149 1.27 12.46 -2.72
N PRO A 150 0.45 13.51 -2.88
CA PRO A 150 -0.63 13.81 -1.95
C PRO A 150 -1.87 12.98 -2.28
N LEU A 151 -2.20 12.04 -1.40
CA LEU A 151 -3.41 11.23 -1.49
C LEU A 151 -4.50 11.82 -0.58
N LYS A 152 -5.45 12.53 -1.15
CA LYS A 152 -6.59 13.11 -0.41
C LYS A 152 -7.78 12.14 -0.37
N LEU A 153 -7.58 10.95 0.17
CA LEU A 153 -8.63 9.97 0.35
C LEU A 153 -9.27 10.12 1.75
N ILE A 154 -10.58 9.94 1.83
CA ILE A 154 -11.30 9.86 3.10
C ILE A 154 -11.19 8.41 3.60
N THR A 155 -10.46 8.19 4.68
CA THR A 155 -10.17 6.84 5.20
C THR A 155 -10.88 6.54 6.53
N SER A 156 -11.80 7.38 6.95
CA SER A 156 -12.47 7.25 8.26
C SER A 156 -13.29 5.97 8.44
N SER A 157 -13.74 5.33 7.35
CA SER A 157 -14.48 4.06 7.40
C SER A 157 -13.61 2.84 7.11
N VAL A 158 -12.36 3.04 6.69
CA VAL A 158 -11.48 1.95 6.22
C VAL A 158 -11.08 1.04 7.37
N LYS A 159 -11.27 -0.26 7.18
CA LYS A 159 -10.89 -1.35 8.10
C LYS A 159 -9.65 -2.08 7.61
N ASN A 160 -9.49 -2.20 6.30
CA ASN A 160 -8.41 -2.97 5.68
C ASN A 160 -7.56 -2.11 4.73
N MET A 161 -6.26 -1.97 5.07
CA MET A 161 -5.24 -1.30 4.26
C MET A 161 -4.08 -2.25 3.93
N GLU A 162 -4.33 -3.60 3.94
CA GLU A 162 -3.29 -4.57 3.61
C GLU A 162 -2.66 -4.25 2.24
N GLY A 163 -1.34 -4.19 2.19
CA GLY A 163 -0.60 -4.02 0.95
C GLY A 163 -0.93 -2.75 0.14
N MET A 164 -1.64 -1.76 0.70
CA MET A 164 -2.17 -0.61 -0.05
C MET A 164 -1.12 0.07 -0.93
N PHE A 165 0.13 0.14 -0.48
CA PHE A 165 1.28 0.72 -1.20
C PHE A 165 2.43 -0.31 -1.36
N LYS A 166 2.11 -1.61 -1.36
CA LYS A 166 3.12 -2.65 -1.60
C LYS A 166 3.81 -2.39 -2.95
N GLY A 167 5.14 -2.41 -2.98
CA GLY A 167 5.91 -2.16 -4.20
C GLY A 167 5.86 -0.72 -4.72
N TRP A 168 5.44 0.24 -3.90
CA TRP A 168 5.46 1.66 -4.24
C TRP A 168 6.89 2.21 -4.12
N ASN A 169 7.37 2.94 -5.13
CA ASN A 169 8.76 3.38 -5.25
C ASN A 169 8.94 4.92 -5.21
N ALA A 170 8.05 5.63 -4.54
CA ALA A 170 8.13 7.08 -4.41
C ALA A 170 7.79 7.54 -2.99
N LYS A 171 7.93 8.84 -2.74
CA LYS A 171 7.49 9.47 -1.50
C LYS A 171 5.98 9.51 -1.43
N ILE A 172 5.40 9.25 -0.26
CA ILE A 172 3.95 9.22 -0.02
C ILE A 172 3.57 10.24 1.05
N ASP A 173 2.49 10.97 0.84
CA ASP A 173 1.85 11.80 1.86
C ASP A 173 0.52 11.18 2.28
N ILE A 174 0.49 10.63 3.50
CA ILE A 174 -0.70 10.08 4.16
C ILE A 174 -1.09 10.90 5.39
N SER A 175 -0.65 12.16 5.44
CA SER A 175 -0.91 13.04 6.60
C SER A 175 -2.39 13.33 6.83
N SER A 176 -3.22 13.15 5.81
CA SER A 176 -4.69 13.31 5.89
C SER A 176 -5.44 12.02 6.28
N PHE A 177 -4.75 10.87 6.37
CA PHE A 177 -5.42 9.60 6.62
C PHE A 177 -5.90 9.49 8.06
N ASN A 178 -7.10 8.94 8.22
CA ASN A 178 -7.67 8.55 9.51
C ASN A 178 -7.54 7.02 9.66
N PHE A 179 -6.89 6.59 10.74
CA PHE A 179 -6.64 5.17 11.04
C PHE A 179 -7.56 4.62 12.14
N GLY A 180 -8.54 5.40 12.61
CA GLY A 180 -9.38 5.06 13.76
C GLY A 180 -10.18 3.76 13.64
N ASN A 181 -10.50 3.33 12.43
CA ASN A 181 -11.23 2.10 12.15
C ASN A 181 -10.35 0.99 11.56
N VAL A 182 -9.08 1.25 11.27
CA VAL A 182 -8.20 0.29 10.60
C VAL A 182 -7.85 -0.87 11.54
N GLU A 183 -8.06 -2.09 11.03
CA GLU A 183 -7.81 -3.36 11.72
C GLU A 183 -6.59 -4.11 11.17
N ASN A 184 -6.27 -3.91 9.89
CA ASN A 184 -5.17 -4.56 9.17
C ASN A 184 -4.34 -3.57 8.35
N MET A 185 -3.02 -3.50 8.62
CA MET A 185 -2.03 -2.76 7.84
C MET A 185 -0.87 -3.67 7.39
N SER A 186 -1.09 -4.98 7.33
CA SER A 186 -0.06 -5.94 6.89
C SER A 186 0.44 -5.57 5.50
N LYS A 187 1.75 -5.66 5.26
CA LYS A 187 2.40 -5.41 3.95
C LYS A 187 2.18 -4.01 3.37
N MET A 188 1.64 -3.04 4.12
CA MET A 188 1.17 -1.75 3.58
C MET A 188 2.25 -1.00 2.80
N PHE A 189 3.51 -1.06 3.23
CA PHE A 189 4.68 -0.43 2.60
C PHE A 189 5.79 -1.45 2.27
N MET A 190 5.44 -2.72 2.19
CA MET A 190 6.38 -3.79 1.85
C MET A 190 6.97 -3.56 0.45
N ASP A 191 8.25 -3.86 0.24
CA ASP A 191 8.80 -3.92 -1.14
C ASP A 191 8.04 -4.96 -1.98
N GLY A 192 7.86 -4.68 -3.26
CA GLY A 192 7.20 -5.60 -4.19
C GLY A 192 7.95 -6.91 -4.44
N CYS A 193 9.24 -6.95 -4.09
CA CYS A 193 10.10 -8.12 -4.26
C CYS A 193 10.36 -8.84 -2.94
N GLU A 194 9.78 -10.01 -2.76
CA GLU A 194 10.22 -11.00 -1.78
C GLU A 194 11.58 -11.60 -2.20
N ASP A 195 12.20 -12.46 -1.40
CA ASP A 195 13.59 -12.98 -1.53
C ASP A 195 14.09 -13.40 -2.92
N SER A 196 13.20 -13.61 -3.89
CA SER A 196 13.55 -14.03 -5.27
C SER A 196 14.25 -12.95 -6.12
N CYS A 197 14.33 -11.72 -5.67
CA CYS A 197 14.89 -10.59 -6.41
C CYS A 197 16.37 -10.31 -6.09
N VAL A 198 17.14 -11.35 -5.82
CA VAL A 198 18.58 -11.25 -5.64
C VAL A 198 19.23 -10.89 -6.98
N GLY A 199 19.67 -9.63 -7.12
CA GLY A 199 20.46 -9.19 -8.27
C GLY A 199 19.77 -8.25 -9.28
N ASN A 200 18.48 -7.96 -9.19
CA ASN A 200 17.84 -6.96 -10.03
C ASN A 200 17.74 -5.61 -9.30
N GLU A 201 18.41 -4.59 -9.83
CA GLU A 201 18.51 -3.24 -9.25
C GLU A 201 17.20 -2.41 -9.26
N ARG A 202 16.10 -2.97 -9.76
CA ARG A 202 14.79 -2.29 -9.84
C ARG A 202 13.90 -2.70 -8.67
N HIS A 203 14.31 -2.32 -7.45
CA HIS A 203 13.48 -2.51 -6.28
C HIS A 203 12.59 -1.31 -6.07
N SER A 204 11.29 -1.55 -6.01
CA SER A 204 10.26 -0.57 -5.72
C SER A 204 10.07 -0.52 -4.20
N ALA A 205 10.71 0.42 -3.53
CA ALA A 205 10.56 0.61 -2.10
C ALA A 205 10.21 2.06 -1.77
N VAL A 206 9.35 2.27 -0.79
CA VAL A 206 8.99 3.61 -0.32
C VAL A 206 10.23 4.34 0.19
N GLU A 207 10.52 5.50 -0.41
CA GLU A 207 11.67 6.32 0.00
C GLU A 207 11.40 7.13 1.26
N LYS A 208 10.20 7.69 1.36
CA LYS A 208 9.79 8.55 2.48
C LYS A 208 8.28 8.58 2.63
N ILE A 209 7.81 8.54 3.88
CA ILE A 209 6.40 8.66 4.22
C ILE A 209 6.22 9.94 5.05
N LYS A 210 5.22 10.75 4.69
CA LYS A 210 4.73 11.83 5.53
C LYS A 210 3.50 11.33 6.29
N PHE A 211 3.67 11.11 7.58
CA PHE A 211 2.63 10.67 8.50
C PHE A 211 1.75 11.85 8.97
N PRO A 212 0.57 11.58 9.56
CA PRO A 212 -0.18 12.59 10.33
C PRO A 212 0.71 13.21 11.43
N GLU A 213 0.51 14.49 11.74
CA GLU A 213 1.29 15.18 12.81
C GLU A 213 1.11 14.52 14.19
N SER A 214 -0.08 13.99 14.47
CA SER A 214 -0.36 13.20 15.67
C SER A 214 0.22 11.78 15.67
N GLY A 215 0.89 11.37 14.58
CA GLY A 215 1.19 9.98 14.30
C GLY A 215 -0.03 9.17 13.88
N ILE A 216 0.16 7.86 13.76
CA ILE A 216 -0.90 6.90 13.41
C ILE A 216 -1.65 6.51 14.69
N ILE A 217 -2.89 6.97 14.84
CA ILE A 217 -3.77 6.58 15.96
C ILE A 217 -4.72 5.49 15.46
N ALA A 218 -4.41 4.23 15.79
CA ALA A 218 -5.08 3.04 15.27
C ALA A 218 -5.60 2.11 16.39
N PRO A 219 -6.66 2.51 17.13
CA PRO A 219 -7.12 1.79 18.32
C PRO A 219 -7.72 0.40 18.04
N LYS A 220 -8.01 0.08 16.78
CA LYS A 220 -8.57 -1.22 16.35
C LYS A 220 -7.55 -2.12 15.65
N LEU A 221 -6.36 -1.60 15.36
CA LEU A 221 -5.33 -2.30 14.60
C LEU A 221 -4.85 -3.54 15.35
N THR A 222 -4.88 -4.69 14.67
CA THR A 222 -4.47 -5.99 15.21
C THR A 222 -3.20 -6.53 14.57
N THR A 223 -2.88 -6.13 13.36
CA THR A 223 -1.71 -6.65 12.63
C THR A 223 -1.02 -5.59 11.75
N ILE A 224 0.31 -5.62 11.82
CA ILE A 224 1.25 -4.91 10.94
C ILE A 224 2.25 -5.90 10.32
N GLU A 225 1.85 -7.16 10.12
CA GLU A 225 2.74 -8.18 9.56
C GLU A 225 3.40 -7.70 8.27
N LYS A 226 4.73 -7.80 8.17
CA LYS A 226 5.52 -7.40 7.00
C LYS A 226 5.32 -5.95 6.54
N ILE A 227 4.87 -5.04 7.41
CA ILE A 227 4.46 -3.68 7.00
C ILE A 227 5.52 -2.93 6.20
N PHE A 228 6.82 -3.10 6.53
CA PHE A 228 7.97 -2.53 5.82
C PHE A 228 8.97 -3.57 5.31
N ALA A 229 8.60 -4.85 5.34
CA ALA A 229 9.52 -5.91 4.97
C ALA A 229 10.15 -5.69 3.59
N TYR A 230 11.43 -6.06 3.46
CA TYR A 230 12.23 -5.97 2.23
C TYR A 230 12.54 -4.55 1.75
N ASN A 231 12.14 -3.49 2.46
CA ASN A 231 12.48 -2.12 2.08
C ASN A 231 13.98 -1.85 2.23
N LYS A 232 14.68 -1.62 1.11
CA LYS A 232 16.14 -1.46 1.04
C LYS A 232 16.59 0.00 0.96
N THR A 233 15.67 0.94 0.75
CA THR A 233 15.98 2.35 0.47
C THR A 233 15.79 3.27 1.66
N MET A 234 15.00 2.85 2.64
CA MET A 234 14.71 3.64 3.84
C MET A 234 15.92 3.61 4.79
N LYS A 235 16.61 4.76 4.94
CA LYS A 235 17.82 4.89 5.77
C LYS A 235 17.51 5.23 7.22
N ASP A 236 16.70 6.25 7.43
CA ASP A 236 16.26 6.71 8.75
C ASP A 236 14.81 6.35 8.93
N PHE A 237 14.53 5.44 9.85
CA PHE A 237 13.21 4.87 10.04
C PHE A 237 12.64 5.22 11.41
N THR A 238 11.41 5.77 11.40
CA THR A 238 10.58 5.96 12.58
C THR A 238 9.15 5.56 12.25
N LEU A 239 8.43 4.97 13.20
CA LEU A 239 7.01 4.65 13.05
C LEU A 239 6.22 5.21 14.24
N PRO A 240 5.68 6.42 14.12
CA PRO A 240 4.89 7.03 15.18
C PRO A 240 3.48 6.43 15.21
N ILE A 241 3.30 5.29 15.90
CA ILE A 241 2.03 4.57 15.95
C ILE A 241 1.57 4.32 17.37
N SER A 242 0.28 4.56 17.63
CA SER A 242 -0.44 4.13 18.83
C SER A 242 -1.50 3.11 18.44
N ALA A 243 -1.24 1.84 18.78
CA ALA A 243 -2.08 0.69 18.42
C ALA A 243 -2.23 -0.27 19.63
N PRO A 244 -3.09 0.09 20.61
CA PRO A 244 -3.20 -0.68 21.85
C PRO A 244 -3.74 -2.10 21.68
N LYS A 245 -4.34 -2.43 20.53
CA LYS A 245 -4.85 -3.78 20.23
C LYS A 245 -3.93 -4.57 19.30
N LEU A 246 -2.75 -4.04 18.96
CA LEU A 246 -1.82 -4.74 18.09
C LEU A 246 -1.32 -6.03 18.74
N LEU A 247 -1.48 -7.15 18.03
CA LEU A 247 -1.06 -8.48 18.44
C LEU A 247 0.10 -9.02 17.59
N ASN A 248 0.10 -8.71 16.29
CA ASN A 248 1.01 -9.33 15.34
C ASN A 248 1.88 -8.29 14.61
N ALA A 249 3.20 -8.39 14.80
CA ALA A 249 4.22 -7.64 14.07
C ALA A 249 5.26 -8.57 13.41
N ASN A 250 4.86 -9.79 13.05
CA ASN A 250 5.70 -10.78 12.39
C ASN A 250 6.33 -10.21 11.13
N TYR A 251 7.67 -10.30 10.97
CA TYR A 251 8.44 -9.72 9.88
C TYR A 251 8.25 -8.19 9.67
N ALA A 252 7.68 -7.44 10.60
CA ALA A 252 7.25 -6.05 10.37
C ALA A 252 8.35 -5.16 9.79
N PHE A 253 9.59 -5.31 10.24
CA PHE A 253 10.77 -4.55 9.82
C PHE A 253 11.88 -5.44 9.26
N ALA A 254 11.54 -6.67 8.88
CA ALA A 254 12.50 -7.62 8.33
C ALA A 254 13.11 -7.11 7.01
N TYR A 255 14.39 -7.39 6.81
CA TYR A 255 15.12 -7.06 5.59
C TYR A 255 15.18 -5.55 5.27
N LEU A 256 15.12 -4.67 6.29
CA LEU A 256 15.46 -3.25 6.18
C LEU A 256 16.98 -3.09 6.00
N ARG A 257 17.50 -3.61 4.89
CA ARG A 257 18.95 -3.78 4.67
C ARG A 257 19.70 -2.46 4.52
N GLY A 258 19.03 -1.38 4.07
CA GLY A 258 19.59 -0.05 3.91
C GLY A 258 19.41 0.86 5.14
N ALA A 259 18.76 0.39 6.20
CA ALA A 259 18.53 1.18 7.39
C ALA A 259 19.84 1.38 8.17
N ASN A 260 20.15 2.65 8.49
CA ASN A 260 21.23 3.00 9.41
C ASN A 260 20.69 3.55 10.74
N LYS A 261 19.42 3.97 10.79
CA LYS A 261 18.72 4.33 12.02
C LYS A 261 17.34 3.71 12.05
N VAL A 262 17.01 3.09 13.19
CA VAL A 262 15.68 2.58 13.49
C VAL A 262 15.28 3.07 14.87
N ASP A 263 14.25 3.91 14.94
CA ASP A 263 13.72 4.45 16.18
C ASP A 263 12.25 4.11 16.34
N LEU A 264 11.95 3.17 17.23
CA LEU A 264 10.60 2.72 17.58
C LEU A 264 10.14 3.26 18.95
N SER A 265 10.87 4.23 19.52
CA SER A 265 10.55 4.78 20.84
C SER A 265 9.17 5.44 20.92
N SER A 266 8.65 5.91 19.80
CA SER A 266 7.31 6.51 19.67
C SER A 266 6.20 5.48 19.40
N MET A 267 6.52 4.20 19.17
CA MET A 267 5.50 3.16 19.04
C MET A 267 4.87 2.83 20.39
N TYR A 268 3.55 2.79 20.45
CA TYR A 268 2.79 2.34 21.63
C TYR A 268 1.93 1.12 21.28
N VAL A 269 2.40 -0.07 21.64
CA VAL A 269 1.84 -1.40 21.27
C VAL A 269 1.85 -2.38 22.45
N PRO A 270 1.22 -2.05 23.59
CA PRO A 270 1.40 -2.77 24.86
C PRO A 270 0.94 -4.23 24.84
N ASN A 271 0.09 -4.61 23.89
CA ASN A 271 -0.47 -5.96 23.80
C ASN A 271 0.19 -6.84 22.72
N LEU A 272 1.34 -6.40 22.19
CA LEU A 272 2.06 -7.15 21.17
C LEU A 272 2.41 -8.57 21.66
N GLU A 273 2.06 -9.60 20.87
CA GLU A 273 2.25 -11.01 21.18
C GLU A 273 3.29 -11.68 20.27
N ASN A 274 3.23 -11.38 18.98
CA ASN A 274 4.07 -12.02 17.96
C ASN A 274 5.08 -11.03 17.38
N MET A 275 6.38 -11.34 17.56
CA MET A 275 7.51 -10.60 17.05
C MET A 275 8.46 -11.50 16.21
N GLU A 276 7.97 -12.62 15.68
CA GLU A 276 8.82 -13.53 14.88
C GLU A 276 9.44 -12.80 13.70
N TYR A 277 10.75 -12.96 13.49
CA TYR A 277 11.53 -12.36 12.41
C TYR A 277 11.43 -10.83 12.32
N MET A 278 10.96 -10.14 13.36
CA MET A 278 10.59 -8.73 13.30
C MET A 278 11.71 -7.83 12.77
N PHE A 279 12.98 -8.12 13.14
CA PHE A 279 14.16 -7.32 12.77
C PHE A 279 15.23 -8.12 12.02
N THR A 280 14.87 -9.29 11.47
CA THR A 280 15.85 -10.10 10.75
C THR A 280 16.43 -9.34 9.55
N TYR A 281 17.76 -9.44 9.33
CA TYR A 281 18.50 -8.76 8.25
C TYR A 281 18.40 -7.23 8.23
N VAL A 282 18.17 -6.57 9.35
CA VAL A 282 18.22 -5.11 9.45
C VAL A 282 19.66 -4.60 9.43
N GLY A 283 19.92 -3.49 8.68
CA GLY A 283 21.21 -2.82 8.63
C GLY A 283 22.31 -3.50 7.83
N LYS A 284 21.97 -4.53 7.02
CA LYS A 284 22.97 -5.38 6.33
C LYS A 284 23.93 -4.62 5.40
N TYR A 285 23.48 -3.53 4.76
CA TYR A 285 24.31 -2.80 3.80
C TYR A 285 24.98 -1.56 4.38
N GLU A 286 24.33 -0.89 5.34
CA GLU A 286 24.76 0.42 5.84
C GLU A 286 25.22 0.36 7.30
N TYR A 287 25.07 -0.73 8.01
CA TYR A 287 25.23 -0.90 9.45
C TYR A 287 24.43 0.10 10.30
N LEU A 288 23.74 -0.40 11.28
CA LEU A 288 22.99 0.44 12.20
C LEU A 288 23.93 1.34 13.04
N THR A 289 23.63 2.62 13.04
CA THR A 289 24.27 3.63 13.92
C THR A 289 23.36 3.97 15.09
N GLU A 290 22.07 3.74 14.97
CA GLU A 290 21.07 3.96 16.02
C GLU A 290 19.97 2.93 15.93
N PHE A 291 19.68 2.27 17.08
CA PHE A 291 18.59 1.31 17.19
C PHE A 291 17.90 1.52 18.53
N LYS A 292 16.68 2.07 18.50
CA LYS A 292 15.86 2.31 19.69
C LYS A 292 14.60 1.48 19.61
N LEU A 293 14.36 0.70 20.66
CA LEU A 293 13.17 -0.09 20.85
C LEU A 293 12.06 0.69 21.59
N PHE A 294 11.04 -0.03 22.01
CA PHE A 294 9.86 0.49 22.69
C PHE A 294 10.21 1.06 24.07
N THR A 295 9.66 2.22 24.41
CA THR A 295 9.84 2.87 25.72
C THR A 295 8.82 2.44 26.76
N HIS A 296 7.84 1.62 26.39
CA HIS A 296 6.81 1.08 27.29
C HIS A 296 6.95 -0.44 27.42
N PRO A 297 6.48 -1.05 28.54
CA PRO A 297 6.54 -2.48 28.76
C PRO A 297 5.67 -3.26 27.76
N LEU A 298 6.23 -4.33 27.18
CA LEU A 298 5.54 -5.33 26.40
C LEU A 298 5.19 -6.52 27.28
N GLN A 299 3.94 -6.67 27.71
CA GLN A 299 3.53 -7.63 28.73
C GLN A 299 3.04 -8.98 28.20
N ASN A 300 2.85 -9.09 26.88
CA ASN A 300 2.11 -10.21 26.30
C ASN A 300 2.89 -10.98 25.23
N ILE A 301 4.19 -10.76 25.10
CA ILE A 301 5.03 -11.45 24.10
C ILE A 301 4.93 -12.96 24.29
N LYS A 302 4.61 -13.70 23.22
CA LYS A 302 4.49 -15.17 23.18
C LYS A 302 5.61 -15.83 22.40
N THR A 303 6.16 -15.14 21.40
CA THR A 303 7.26 -15.63 20.58
C THR A 303 8.24 -14.53 20.19
N LEU A 304 9.53 -14.86 20.23
CA LEU A 304 10.65 -14.03 19.79
C LEU A 304 11.53 -14.79 18.78
N LYS A 305 11.01 -15.84 18.19
CA LYS A 305 11.75 -16.66 17.24
C LYS A 305 12.32 -15.81 16.13
N HIS A 306 13.65 -15.90 15.87
CA HIS A 306 14.39 -15.11 14.88
C HIS A 306 14.20 -13.57 15.00
N ALA A 307 13.74 -13.04 16.13
CA ALA A 307 13.33 -11.62 16.21
C ALA A 307 14.46 -10.65 15.91
N PHE A 308 15.71 -10.98 16.27
CA PHE A 308 16.93 -10.18 16.04
C PHE A 308 17.98 -10.95 15.23
N ASP A 309 17.55 -11.95 14.49
CA ASP A 309 18.43 -12.79 13.66
C ASP A 309 19.08 -11.97 12.53
N ASN A 310 20.36 -12.22 12.23
CA ASN A 310 21.12 -11.56 11.18
C ASN A 310 21.06 -10.03 11.21
N MET A 311 21.05 -9.40 12.41
CA MET A 311 21.16 -7.95 12.57
C MET A 311 22.60 -7.45 12.46
N TYR A 312 22.80 -6.29 11.85
CA TYR A 312 24.08 -5.66 11.63
C TYR A 312 24.19 -4.34 12.40
N VAL A 313 24.68 -4.41 13.65
CA VAL A 313 24.72 -3.27 14.61
C VAL A 313 26.14 -2.73 14.86
N ARG A 314 27.07 -3.00 13.98
CA ARG A 314 28.53 -2.81 14.17
C ARG A 314 28.97 -1.42 14.62
N HIS A 315 28.22 -0.40 14.30
CA HIS A 315 28.53 1.00 14.58
C HIS A 315 27.56 1.69 15.54
N CYS A 316 26.67 0.95 16.22
CA CYS A 316 25.84 1.54 17.27
C CYS A 316 26.75 2.05 18.40
N LEU A 317 26.67 3.35 18.68
CA LEU A 317 27.56 4.06 19.61
C LEU A 317 27.50 3.45 21.02
N ASP A 318 26.34 3.00 21.44
CA ASP A 318 26.11 2.50 22.81
C ASP A 318 26.41 1.00 22.97
N LYS A 319 26.51 0.25 21.87
CA LYS A 319 26.74 -1.21 21.83
C LYS A 319 25.83 -1.99 22.80
N THR A 320 24.66 -1.43 23.12
CA THR A 320 23.70 -2.02 24.04
C THR A 320 22.37 -2.21 23.35
N LEU A 321 21.83 -3.41 23.45
CA LEU A 321 20.44 -3.73 23.10
C LEU A 321 19.65 -3.83 24.42
N ASP A 322 18.84 -2.81 24.70
CA ASP A 322 18.03 -2.79 25.92
C ASP A 322 16.70 -3.51 25.69
N LEU A 323 16.52 -4.65 26.34
CA LEU A 323 15.31 -5.45 26.34
C LEU A 323 14.56 -5.40 27.69
N SER A 324 14.88 -4.46 28.56
CA SER A 324 14.31 -4.35 29.91
C SER A 324 12.77 -4.18 29.89
N ASN A 325 12.22 -3.63 28.81
CA ASN A 325 10.77 -3.50 28.61
C ASN A 325 10.07 -4.78 28.11
N PHE A 326 10.81 -5.88 27.86
CA PHE A 326 10.24 -7.13 27.35
C PHE A 326 9.92 -8.08 28.49
N ASN A 327 8.64 -8.26 28.81
CA ASN A 327 8.20 -9.33 29.69
C ASN A 327 8.13 -10.66 28.92
N VAL A 328 9.15 -11.46 29.11
CA VAL A 328 9.31 -12.77 28.43
C VAL A 328 8.70 -13.95 29.18
N SER A 329 7.93 -13.71 30.25
CA SER A 329 7.36 -14.80 31.09
C SER A 329 6.37 -15.70 30.32
N LYS A 330 5.83 -15.23 29.19
CA LYS A 330 4.92 -15.99 28.34
C LYS A 330 5.59 -16.53 27.08
N VAL A 331 6.85 -16.22 26.85
CA VAL A 331 7.57 -16.66 25.65
C VAL A 331 7.86 -18.14 25.73
N THR A 332 7.49 -18.90 24.73
CA THR A 332 7.70 -20.33 24.60
C THR A 332 8.74 -20.71 23.55
N ASP A 333 9.10 -19.78 22.66
CA ASP A 333 10.06 -20.01 21.58
C ASP A 333 11.04 -18.84 21.45
N PHE A 334 12.32 -19.12 21.78
CA PHE A 334 13.47 -18.23 21.62
C PHE A 334 14.42 -18.72 20.53
N SER A 335 14.01 -19.70 19.71
CA SER A 335 14.90 -20.28 18.71
C SER A 335 15.45 -19.20 17.76
N HIS A 336 16.76 -19.21 17.52
CA HIS A 336 17.48 -18.29 16.66
C HIS A 336 17.29 -16.80 16.99
N LEU A 337 16.97 -16.45 18.26
CA LEU A 337 16.69 -15.07 18.67
C LEU A 337 17.78 -14.08 18.25
N PHE A 338 19.05 -14.48 18.38
CA PHE A 338 20.25 -13.70 18.03
C PHE A 338 21.20 -14.48 17.12
N ASP A 339 20.68 -15.35 16.26
CA ASP A 339 21.53 -16.09 15.33
C ASP A 339 22.24 -15.09 14.39
N THR A 340 23.56 -15.25 14.25
CA THR A 340 24.37 -14.38 13.38
C THR A 340 24.17 -12.87 13.68
N PHE A 341 24.33 -12.47 14.93
CA PHE A 341 24.26 -11.06 15.37
C PHE A 341 25.65 -10.42 15.26
N TYR A 342 25.82 -9.34 14.45
CA TYR A 342 27.09 -8.68 14.15
C TYR A 342 27.26 -7.31 14.78
#